data_aca2e1fa7812ec60f1e68cd9f82faa41
#
_entry.id   aca2e1fa7812ec60f1e68cd9f82faa41
#
_cell.length_a   1.000
_cell.length_b   1.000
_cell.length_c   1.000
_cell.angle_alpha   90.00
_cell.angle_beta   90.00
_cell.angle_gamma   90.00
#
_symmetry.space_group_name_H-M   'P 1'
#
loop_
_entity.id
_entity.type
_entity.pdbx_description
1 polymer ?
#
loop_
_entity_poly.entity_id
_entity_poly.type
_entity_poly.pdbx_seq_one_letter_code
_entity_poly.pdbx_strand_id
1 'polypeptide(L)'
;FTSGSNSMEVILISNSSAELPFFGNDWVTFQGYLGEGTFLFIKARCQPKQWRPEELDIKITSMELLPDVKEKLVEKITILVPLSVLNSAMVAELSSLTKDHPGNTELYFKVTDRDEKMHVDLISRPVKLSVGKELISYLKERPELEFRIN
;
A
#
# COMPACT_ATOMS: atom_id res chain seq x y z
N PHE A 1 -38.35 17.54 11.34
CA PHE A 1 -37.16 17.14 10.54
C PHE A 1 -36.02 16.98 11.52
N THR A 2 -35.78 15.75 11.99
CA THR A 2 -34.60 15.39 12.73
C THR A 2 -33.46 15.23 11.70
N SER A 3 -32.56 16.20 11.64
CA SER A 3 -31.29 16.05 10.95
C SER A 3 -30.43 15.08 11.75
N GLY A 4 -30.49 13.80 11.44
CA GLY A 4 -29.57 12.83 11.97
C GLY A 4 -28.16 13.21 11.52
N SER A 5 -27.29 13.58 12.44
CA SER A 5 -25.87 13.70 12.16
C SER A 5 -25.32 12.29 11.98
N ASN A 6 -25.02 11.92 10.75
CA ASN A 6 -24.33 10.67 10.48
C ASN A 6 -22.84 10.89 10.74
N SER A 7 -22.33 10.35 11.85
CA SER A 7 -20.91 10.34 12.16
C SER A 7 -20.41 8.90 12.15
N MET A 8 -19.18 8.72 11.75
CA MET A 8 -18.48 7.44 11.79
C MET A 8 -17.20 7.59 12.58
N GLU A 9 -16.94 6.66 13.47
CA GLU A 9 -15.67 6.56 14.16
C GLU A 9 -14.64 5.92 13.23
N VAL A 10 -13.52 6.59 13.03
CA VAL A 10 -12.40 6.10 12.24
C VAL A 10 -11.24 5.78 13.18
N ILE A 11 -10.83 4.51 13.19
CA ILE A 11 -9.65 4.06 13.94
C ILE A 11 -8.42 4.30 13.06
N LEU A 12 -7.50 5.14 13.55
CA LEU A 12 -6.24 5.42 12.87
C LEU A 12 -5.20 4.33 13.21
N ILE A 13 -4.26 4.07 12.28
CA ILE A 13 -3.21 3.02 12.42
C ILE A 13 -2.22 3.31 13.58
N SER A 14 -2.42 4.34 14.37
CA SER A 14 -1.54 4.78 15.47
C SER A 14 -2.14 4.59 16.87
N ASN A 15 -3.00 3.61 17.09
CA ASN A 15 -3.75 3.41 18.35
C ASN A 15 -4.58 4.64 18.79
N SER A 16 -4.97 5.47 17.87
CA SER A 16 -5.85 6.61 18.09
C SER A 16 -7.12 6.47 17.26
N SER A 17 -8.20 7.06 17.73
CA SER A 17 -9.48 7.13 17.03
C SER A 17 -9.89 8.59 16.83
N ALA A 18 -10.63 8.85 15.77
CA ALA A 18 -11.21 10.14 15.49
C ALA A 18 -12.62 9.96 14.94
N GLU A 19 -13.54 10.83 15.33
CA GLU A 19 -14.86 10.93 14.71
C GLU A 19 -14.79 11.85 13.50
N LEU A 20 -15.23 11.35 12.35
CA LEU A 20 -15.36 12.11 11.13
C LEU A 20 -16.84 12.26 10.79
N PRO A 21 -17.43 13.45 10.97
CA PRO A 21 -18.83 13.67 10.62
C PRO A 21 -18.98 13.83 9.11
N PHE A 22 -19.99 13.17 8.54
CA PHE A 22 -20.33 13.26 7.13
C PHE A 22 -21.68 13.96 6.98
N PHE A 23 -21.71 15.08 6.26
CA PHE A 23 -22.93 15.85 6.04
C PHE A 23 -23.18 16.10 4.54
N GLY A 24 -24.44 16.17 4.17
CA GLY A 24 -24.85 16.58 2.83
C GLY A 24 -24.17 15.78 1.72
N ASN A 25 -23.44 16.47 0.85
CA ASN A 25 -22.78 15.85 -0.31
C ASN A 25 -21.69 14.85 0.05
N ASP A 26 -20.98 15.06 1.17
CA ASP A 26 -19.92 14.14 1.61
C ASP A 26 -20.54 12.80 2.02
N TRP A 27 -21.69 12.81 2.70
CA TRP A 27 -22.43 11.58 2.98
C TRP A 27 -22.83 10.84 1.71
N VAL A 28 -23.45 11.56 0.75
CA VAL A 28 -23.90 10.95 -0.52
C VAL A 28 -22.72 10.35 -1.29
N THR A 29 -21.57 11.03 -1.25
CA THR A 29 -20.37 10.60 -1.98
C THR A 29 -19.69 9.38 -1.35
N PHE A 30 -19.61 9.34 -0.01
CA PHE A 30 -18.76 8.37 0.68
C PHE A 30 -19.53 7.25 1.40
N GLN A 31 -20.86 7.32 1.53
CA GLN A 31 -21.66 6.31 2.24
C GLN A 31 -21.41 4.87 1.79
N GLY A 32 -21.09 4.65 0.51
CA GLY A 32 -20.80 3.32 -0.05
C GLY A 32 -19.51 2.68 0.49
N TYR A 33 -18.63 3.45 1.09
CA TYR A 33 -17.38 2.98 1.69
C TYR A 33 -17.51 2.79 3.20
N LEU A 34 -18.56 3.37 3.82
CA LEU A 34 -18.74 3.42 5.27
C LEU A 34 -19.39 2.13 5.77
N GLY A 35 -18.62 1.05 5.81
CA GLY A 35 -19.03 -0.23 6.36
C GLY A 35 -18.22 -0.60 7.59
N GLU A 36 -18.87 -1.23 8.58
CA GLU A 36 -18.19 -1.72 9.77
C GLU A 36 -17.11 -2.74 9.40
N GLY A 37 -15.91 -2.61 9.96
CA GLY A 37 -14.76 -3.46 9.65
C GLY A 37 -14.07 -3.17 8.29
N THR A 38 -14.46 -2.12 7.59
CA THR A 38 -13.85 -1.73 6.32
C THR A 38 -12.55 -0.96 6.56
N PHE A 39 -11.48 -1.36 5.87
CA PHE A 39 -10.21 -0.64 5.88
C PHE A 39 -10.17 0.39 4.76
N LEU A 40 -10.02 1.66 5.12
CA LEU A 40 -10.09 2.80 4.20
C LEU A 40 -8.77 3.55 4.15
N PHE A 41 -8.45 4.04 2.97
CA PHE A 41 -7.45 5.06 2.74
C PHE A 41 -8.15 6.40 2.51
N ILE A 42 -7.98 7.34 3.45
CA ILE A 42 -8.66 8.62 3.44
C ILE A 42 -7.63 9.73 3.21
N LYS A 43 -7.84 10.53 2.17
CA LYS A 43 -7.12 11.79 2.01
C LYS A 43 -8.00 12.92 2.50
N ALA A 44 -7.47 13.73 3.39
CA ALA A 44 -8.19 14.87 3.96
C ALA A 44 -7.29 16.11 4.01
N ARG A 45 -7.91 17.26 4.05
CA ARG A 45 -7.24 18.56 4.28
C ARG A 45 -7.76 19.15 5.57
N CYS A 46 -6.85 19.64 6.40
CA CYS A 46 -7.18 20.44 7.55
C CYS A 46 -7.26 21.90 7.12
N GLN A 47 -8.39 22.55 7.38
CA GLN A 47 -8.63 23.94 7.01
C GLN A 47 -9.41 24.67 8.12
N PRO A 48 -9.26 25.99 8.28
CA PRO A 48 -10.09 26.78 9.19
C PRO A 48 -11.56 26.68 8.81
N LYS A 49 -12.44 26.59 9.81
CA LYS A 49 -13.88 26.64 9.57
C LYS A 49 -14.27 28.02 9.04
N GLN A 50 -15.17 28.07 8.05
CA GLN A 50 -15.60 29.31 7.40
C GLN A 50 -16.19 30.34 8.37
N TRP A 51 -16.89 29.91 9.41
CA TRP A 51 -17.57 30.77 10.38
C TRP A 51 -16.84 30.89 11.72
N ARG A 52 -15.77 30.12 11.91
CA ARG A 52 -14.93 30.11 13.11
C ARG A 52 -13.49 29.80 12.70
N PRO A 53 -12.74 30.78 12.20
CA PRO A 53 -11.38 30.54 11.67
C PRO A 53 -10.38 30.02 12.71
N GLU A 54 -10.66 30.19 14.01
CA GLU A 54 -9.90 29.66 15.12
C GLU A 54 -10.08 28.12 15.31
N GLU A 55 -11.15 27.54 14.75
CA GLU A 55 -11.41 26.12 14.77
C GLU A 55 -10.99 25.50 13.44
N LEU A 56 -10.31 24.33 13.52
CA LEU A 56 -9.95 23.56 12.35
C LEU A 56 -11.05 22.57 11.99
N ASP A 57 -11.22 22.36 10.71
CA ASP A 57 -12.13 21.37 10.11
C ASP A 57 -11.34 20.40 9.24
N ILE A 58 -11.77 19.15 9.23
CA ILE A 58 -11.17 18.12 8.39
C ILE A 58 -12.10 17.87 7.21
N LYS A 59 -11.66 18.30 6.03
CA LYS A 59 -12.38 18.07 4.78
C LYS A 59 -11.81 16.86 4.06
N ILE A 60 -12.62 15.83 3.88
CA ILE A 60 -12.25 14.64 3.13
C ILE A 60 -12.24 14.98 1.65
N THR A 61 -11.13 14.67 0.99
CA THR A 61 -10.94 14.94 -0.45
C THR A 61 -11.08 13.69 -1.30
N SER A 62 -10.71 12.53 -0.76
CA SER A 62 -10.96 11.23 -1.38
C SER A 62 -10.99 10.12 -0.34
N MET A 63 -11.71 9.07 -0.67
CA MET A 63 -11.80 7.84 0.11
C MET A 63 -11.75 6.65 -0.84
N GLU A 64 -10.91 5.68 -0.55
CA GLU A 64 -10.73 4.47 -1.33
C GLU A 64 -10.60 3.26 -0.39
N LEU A 65 -10.95 2.08 -0.86
CA LEU A 65 -10.69 0.86 -0.10
C LEU A 65 -9.17 0.63 0.00
N LEU A 66 -8.67 0.36 1.19
CA LEU A 66 -7.23 0.18 1.41
C LEU A 66 -6.61 -0.93 0.54
N PRO A 67 -7.27 -2.08 0.28
CA PRO A 67 -6.76 -3.08 -0.67
C PRO A 67 -6.53 -2.51 -2.08
N ASP A 68 -7.48 -1.73 -2.61
CA ASP A 68 -7.40 -1.16 -3.96
C ASP A 68 -6.27 -0.13 -4.08
N VAL A 69 -6.07 0.66 -3.01
CA VAL A 69 -4.99 1.65 -2.95
C VAL A 69 -3.62 0.97 -2.89
N LYS A 70 -3.53 -0.15 -2.18
CA LYS A 70 -2.29 -0.91 -2.06
C LYS A 70 -1.77 -1.37 -3.42
N GLU A 71 -2.66 -1.84 -4.28
CA GLU A 71 -2.31 -2.23 -5.65
C GLU A 71 -1.88 -1.06 -6.53
N LYS A 72 -2.43 0.14 -6.27
CA LYS A 72 -2.09 1.36 -7.03
C LYS A 72 -0.80 2.03 -6.54
N LEU A 73 -0.52 1.96 -5.24
CA LEU A 73 0.63 2.64 -4.63
C LEU A 73 1.94 1.86 -4.80
N VAL A 74 1.87 0.55 -4.96
CA VAL A 74 3.05 -0.28 -5.16
C VAL A 74 3.29 -0.44 -6.66
N GLU A 75 3.97 0.55 -7.25
CA GLU A 75 4.29 0.53 -8.67
C GLU A 75 5.45 -0.43 -8.97
N LYS A 76 6.38 -0.55 -8.03
CA LYS A 76 7.62 -1.27 -8.23
C LYS A 76 8.10 -1.96 -6.94
N ILE A 77 8.59 -3.18 -7.08
CA ILE A 77 9.37 -3.86 -6.06
C ILE A 77 10.76 -4.19 -6.61
N THR A 78 11.79 -3.87 -5.85
CA THR A 78 13.18 -4.23 -6.17
C THR A 78 13.70 -5.22 -5.14
N ILE A 79 14.12 -6.39 -5.59
CA ILE A 79 14.73 -7.42 -4.73
C ILE A 79 16.24 -7.36 -4.93
N LEU A 80 16.96 -7.16 -3.85
CA LEU A 80 18.44 -7.16 -3.83
C LEU A 80 18.89 -8.57 -3.51
N VAL A 81 19.66 -9.15 -4.43
CA VAL A 81 20.15 -10.53 -4.34
C VAL A 81 21.67 -10.50 -4.38
N PRO A 82 22.36 -10.91 -3.31
CA PRO A 82 23.81 -11.15 -3.37
C PRO A 82 24.12 -12.27 -4.38
N LEU A 83 25.14 -12.08 -5.21
CA LEU A 83 25.53 -13.08 -6.21
C LEU A 83 25.89 -14.43 -5.57
N SER A 84 26.47 -14.40 -4.36
CA SER A 84 26.85 -15.58 -3.60
C SER A 84 25.72 -16.52 -3.22
N VAL A 85 24.47 -16.01 -3.12
CA VAL A 85 23.29 -16.82 -2.77
C VAL A 85 22.39 -17.12 -3.98
N LEU A 86 22.69 -16.51 -5.11
CA LEU A 86 21.93 -16.72 -6.35
C LEU A 86 22.17 -18.12 -6.88
N ASN A 87 21.12 -18.92 -6.96
CA ASN A 87 21.15 -20.27 -7.49
C ASN A 87 19.84 -20.60 -8.25
N SER A 88 19.87 -21.71 -8.99
CA SER A 88 18.74 -22.13 -9.82
C SER A 88 17.47 -22.45 -9.02
N ALA A 89 17.60 -22.92 -7.78
CA ALA A 89 16.46 -23.22 -6.92
C ALA A 89 15.75 -21.94 -6.51
N MET A 90 16.48 -20.92 -6.06
CA MET A 90 15.93 -19.59 -5.74
C MET A 90 15.24 -18.95 -6.95
N VAL A 91 15.84 -19.05 -8.13
CA VAL A 91 15.24 -18.52 -9.38
C VAL A 91 13.94 -19.24 -9.68
N ALA A 92 13.88 -20.56 -9.52
CA ALA A 92 12.67 -21.34 -9.75
C ALA A 92 11.55 -20.97 -8.75
N GLU A 93 11.88 -20.83 -7.45
CA GLU A 93 10.94 -20.44 -6.40
C GLU A 93 10.38 -19.03 -6.65
N LEU A 94 11.21 -18.04 -6.94
CA LEU A 94 10.79 -16.68 -7.28
C LEU A 94 9.94 -16.66 -8.56
N SER A 95 10.29 -17.47 -9.56
CA SER A 95 9.51 -17.60 -10.80
C SER A 95 8.14 -18.20 -10.56
N SER A 96 8.01 -19.19 -9.65
CA SER A 96 6.72 -19.76 -9.28
C SER A 96 5.87 -18.73 -8.55
N LEU A 97 6.42 -18.10 -7.50
CA LEU A 97 5.71 -17.06 -6.74
C LEU A 97 5.18 -15.93 -7.62
N THR A 98 5.96 -15.50 -8.61
CA THR A 98 5.52 -14.42 -9.51
C THR A 98 4.42 -14.86 -10.48
N LYS A 99 4.41 -16.12 -10.92
CA LYS A 99 3.37 -16.69 -11.79
C LYS A 99 2.06 -16.93 -11.05
N ASP A 100 2.16 -17.33 -9.78
CA ASP A 100 0.99 -17.64 -8.96
C ASP A 100 0.27 -16.39 -8.47
N HIS A 101 0.95 -15.25 -8.47
CA HIS A 101 0.42 -13.96 -8.00
C HIS A 101 0.55 -12.84 -9.06
N PRO A 102 -0.16 -12.92 -10.18
CA PRO A 102 -0.14 -11.87 -11.20
C PRO A 102 -0.74 -10.57 -10.66
N GLY A 103 -0.21 -9.43 -11.09
CA GLY A 103 -0.65 -8.11 -10.65
C GLY A 103 -0.12 -6.98 -11.52
N ASN A 104 -0.04 -5.76 -10.96
CA ASN A 104 0.36 -4.56 -11.68
C ASN A 104 1.74 -4.03 -11.29
N THR A 105 2.35 -4.55 -10.22
CA THR A 105 3.64 -4.11 -9.70
C THR A 105 4.78 -4.62 -10.55
N GLU A 106 5.67 -3.73 -10.95
CA GLU A 106 6.87 -4.07 -11.70
C GLU A 106 7.92 -4.74 -10.80
N LEU A 107 8.53 -5.82 -11.29
CA LEU A 107 9.55 -6.58 -10.57
C LEU A 107 10.94 -6.27 -11.11
N TYR A 108 11.80 -5.82 -10.21
CA TYR A 108 13.20 -5.54 -10.47
C TYR A 108 14.08 -6.41 -9.57
N PHE A 109 15.22 -6.84 -10.11
CA PHE A 109 16.27 -7.48 -9.34
C PHE A 109 17.54 -6.66 -9.42
N LYS A 110 18.18 -6.51 -8.28
CA LYS A 110 19.53 -5.94 -8.20
C LYS A 110 20.48 -7.01 -7.68
N VAL A 111 21.21 -7.62 -8.59
CA VAL A 111 22.22 -8.62 -8.22
C VAL A 111 23.51 -7.90 -7.86
N THR A 112 24.04 -8.14 -6.68
CA THR A 112 25.24 -7.47 -6.17
C THR A 112 26.36 -8.47 -5.92
N ASP A 113 27.54 -8.18 -6.44
CA ASP A 113 28.79 -8.82 -6.07
C ASP A 113 29.56 -7.88 -5.12
N ARG A 114 29.71 -8.31 -3.88
CA ARG A 114 30.40 -7.49 -2.85
C ARG A 114 31.92 -7.51 -3.02
N ASP A 115 32.46 -8.59 -3.54
CA ASP A 115 33.91 -8.77 -3.68
C ASP A 115 34.43 -7.90 -4.84
N GLU A 116 33.74 -7.94 -5.97
CA GLU A 116 34.08 -7.15 -7.15
C GLU A 116 33.48 -5.73 -7.14
N LYS A 117 32.69 -5.39 -6.10
CA LYS A 117 31.94 -4.11 -5.95
C LYS A 117 31.10 -3.77 -7.20
N MET A 118 30.56 -4.79 -7.83
CA MET A 118 29.73 -4.66 -9.01
C MET A 118 28.25 -4.94 -8.71
N HIS A 119 27.38 -4.42 -9.52
CA HIS A 119 25.96 -4.77 -9.49
C HIS A 119 25.38 -4.79 -10.91
N VAL A 120 24.34 -5.60 -11.06
CA VAL A 120 23.55 -5.69 -12.28
C VAL A 120 22.09 -5.48 -11.93
N ASP A 121 21.46 -4.52 -12.61
CA ASP A 121 20.04 -4.26 -12.49
C ASP A 121 19.28 -5.02 -13.60
N LEU A 122 18.37 -5.88 -13.19
CA LEU A 122 17.55 -6.69 -14.09
C LEU A 122 16.09 -6.30 -13.94
N ILE A 123 15.38 -6.18 -15.04
CA ILE A 123 13.95 -5.89 -15.08
C ILE A 123 13.22 -7.13 -15.60
N SER A 124 12.26 -7.59 -14.86
CA SER A 124 11.37 -8.65 -15.34
C SER A 124 10.27 -8.04 -16.22
N ARG A 125 10.56 -7.81 -17.49
CA ARG A 125 9.63 -7.18 -18.44
C ARG A 125 8.31 -7.94 -18.64
N PRO A 126 8.29 -9.28 -18.73
CA PRO A 126 7.05 -10.01 -19.01
C PRO A 126 6.20 -10.29 -17.80
N VAL A 127 6.74 -10.09 -16.58
CA VAL A 127 6.08 -10.47 -15.35
C VAL A 127 5.85 -9.25 -14.47
N LYS A 128 4.59 -8.91 -14.27
CA LYS A 128 4.13 -8.01 -13.22
C LYS A 128 3.43 -8.85 -12.16
N LEU A 129 3.57 -8.47 -10.90
CA LEU A 129 3.06 -9.25 -9.77
C LEU A 129 2.20 -8.42 -8.84
N SER A 130 1.42 -9.09 -8.01
CA SER A 130 0.77 -8.51 -6.85
C SER A 130 1.66 -8.68 -5.62
N VAL A 131 1.98 -7.58 -4.92
CA VAL A 131 2.77 -7.63 -3.69
C VAL A 131 1.87 -8.10 -2.55
N GLY A 132 1.63 -9.41 -2.51
CA GLY A 132 0.82 -10.08 -1.50
C GLY A 132 1.60 -10.48 -0.26
N LYS A 133 0.87 -11.08 0.68
CA LYS A 133 1.42 -11.55 1.95
C LYS A 133 2.46 -12.66 1.73
N GLU A 134 2.21 -13.54 0.76
CA GLU A 134 3.05 -14.68 0.43
C GLU A 134 4.45 -14.23 -0.02
N LEU A 135 4.53 -13.28 -0.95
CA LEU A 135 5.80 -12.73 -1.41
C LEU A 135 6.56 -12.05 -0.28
N ILE A 136 5.88 -11.24 0.52
CA ILE A 136 6.51 -10.55 1.66
C ILE A 136 7.00 -11.54 2.72
N SER A 137 6.24 -12.60 3.01
CA SER A 137 6.66 -13.66 3.94
C SER A 137 7.89 -14.39 3.40
N TYR A 138 7.87 -14.77 2.13
CA TYR A 138 8.99 -15.41 1.45
C TYR A 138 10.28 -14.58 1.57
N LEU A 139 10.19 -13.28 1.32
CA LEU A 139 11.35 -12.37 1.40
C LEU A 139 11.81 -12.15 2.84
N LYS A 140 10.91 -12.10 3.82
CA LYS A 140 11.25 -11.95 5.24
C LYS A 140 11.91 -13.20 5.85
N GLU A 141 11.57 -14.38 5.35
CA GLU A 141 12.16 -15.64 5.79
C GLU A 141 13.59 -15.85 5.27
N ARG A 142 14.04 -15.00 4.34
CA ARG A 142 15.36 -15.02 3.73
C ARG A 142 16.14 -13.75 4.05
N PRO A 143 16.84 -13.68 5.18
CA PRO A 143 17.54 -12.48 5.62
C PRO A 143 18.67 -12.05 4.68
N GLU A 144 19.13 -12.95 3.81
CA GLU A 144 20.09 -12.65 2.74
C GLU A 144 19.51 -11.81 1.61
N LEU A 145 18.17 -11.79 1.47
CA LEU A 145 17.45 -10.97 0.48
C LEU A 145 16.96 -9.69 1.13
N GLU A 146 17.32 -8.58 0.54
CA GLU A 146 16.72 -7.29 0.88
C GLU A 146 15.69 -6.91 -0.20
N PHE A 147 14.66 -6.17 0.18
CA PHE A 147 13.70 -5.64 -0.81
C PHE A 147 13.31 -4.21 -0.51
N ARG A 148 12.96 -3.49 -1.55
CA ARG A 148 12.46 -2.11 -1.49
C ARG A 148 11.20 -1.99 -2.31
N ILE A 149 10.23 -1.27 -1.77
CA ILE A 149 8.95 -0.93 -2.39
C ILE A 149 8.92 0.58 -2.56
N ASN A 150 8.49 1.04 -3.71
CA ASN A 150 8.35 2.49 -4.01
C ASN A 150 7.14 2.75 -4.88
#